data_1aa1adb63849f88e3a8579ece96db73e
#
_entry.id   1aa1adb63849f88e3a8579ece96db73e
#
_cell.length_a   1.000
_cell.length_b   1.000
_cell.length_c   1.000
_cell.angle_alpha   90.00
_cell.angle_beta   90.00
_cell.angle_gamma   90.00
#
_symmetry.space_group_name_H-M   'P 1'
#
loop_
_entity.id
_entity.type
_entity.pdbx_description
1 polymer ?
#
loop_
_entity_poly.entity_id
_entity_poly.type
_entity_poly.pdbx_seq_one_letter_code
_entity_poly.pdbx_strand_id
1 'polypeptide(L)'
;MVDVHRLIVVLCHHCPMLIEKPCVVALTWRLSDAQSQAIDELADPIEFFFGGDDLLPKVEEALAGQDVGFETHLHLEPEHAFGEYVSTLVCFEDRALFPTEVAPGMQFEGLPAGSVTPGMPRDALYTVTEVFPQHVVLDGNHPLAGMALRLHLTVRDVREATAAEIEAGSVGSSVVDVLDVLPTAHGIH
;
A
#
# COMPACT_ATOMS: atom_id res chain seq x y z
N MET A 1 47.43 -48.64 -6.31
CA MET A 1 47.79 -47.20 -6.31
C MET A 1 46.48 -46.48 -6.44
N VAL A 2 46.07 -45.89 -5.37
CA VAL A 2 44.69 -45.42 -5.09
C VAL A 2 44.59 -44.01 -5.55
N ASP A 3 43.64 -43.74 -6.42
CA ASP A 3 43.33 -42.37 -6.85
C ASP A 3 42.31 -41.80 -5.90
N VAL A 4 42.79 -40.88 -5.09
CA VAL A 4 42.04 -40.14 -4.06
C VAL A 4 41.76 -38.75 -4.63
N HIS A 5 40.56 -38.26 -4.34
CA HIS A 5 40.08 -36.87 -4.46
C HIS A 5 39.27 -36.51 -5.73
N ARG A 6 38.08 -37.04 -5.74
CA ARG A 6 37.01 -36.26 -6.31
C ARG A 6 36.21 -35.63 -5.19
N LEU A 7 36.74 -34.53 -4.71
CA LEU A 7 36.02 -33.65 -3.78
C LEU A 7 34.86 -33.04 -4.55
N ILE A 8 33.67 -33.57 -4.34
CA ILE A 8 32.44 -32.96 -4.82
C ILE A 8 32.24 -31.70 -3.98
N VAL A 9 32.64 -30.55 -4.51
CA VAL A 9 32.19 -29.26 -4.00
C VAL A 9 30.73 -29.16 -4.36
N VAL A 10 29.86 -29.55 -3.44
CA VAL A 10 28.47 -29.19 -3.46
C VAL A 10 28.46 -27.69 -3.19
N LEU A 11 28.43 -26.89 -4.29
CA LEU A 11 28.09 -25.46 -4.17
C LEU A 11 26.67 -25.39 -3.60
N CYS A 12 26.57 -25.15 -2.30
CA CYS A 12 25.35 -24.62 -1.70
C CYS A 12 25.10 -23.24 -2.35
N HIS A 13 24.33 -23.19 -3.43
CA HIS A 13 23.88 -21.97 -4.06
C HIS A 13 22.69 -21.33 -3.35
N HIS A 14 22.56 -21.53 -2.04
CA HIS A 14 21.54 -20.89 -1.23
C HIS A 14 22.17 -20.36 0.05
N CYS A 15 23.06 -19.36 -0.10
CA CYS A 15 23.25 -18.43 0.99
C CYS A 15 21.98 -17.58 1.02
N PRO A 16 21.15 -17.64 2.09
CA PRO A 16 19.96 -16.78 2.15
C PRO A 16 20.42 -15.33 2.05
N MET A 17 19.90 -14.63 1.05
CA MET A 17 20.15 -13.20 0.91
C MET A 17 19.34 -12.49 1.98
N LEU A 18 20.04 -11.81 2.88
CA LEU A 18 19.40 -11.00 3.91
C LEU A 18 18.85 -9.71 3.28
N ILE A 19 17.75 -9.25 3.83
CA ILE A 19 17.12 -7.98 3.43
C ILE A 19 17.96 -6.83 3.99
N GLU A 20 18.81 -6.27 3.13
CA GLU A 20 19.68 -5.13 3.42
C GLU A 20 19.56 -4.08 2.29
N LYS A 21 19.63 -2.80 2.64
CA LYS A 21 19.52 -1.69 1.67
C LYS A 21 20.75 -1.55 0.77
N PRO A 22 20.59 -1.42 -0.56
CA PRO A 22 19.35 -1.51 -1.33
C PRO A 22 19.10 -2.94 -1.85
N CYS A 23 17.88 -3.41 -1.75
CA CYS A 23 17.47 -4.68 -2.36
C CYS A 23 16.00 -4.61 -2.81
N VAL A 24 15.52 -5.66 -3.47
CA VAL A 24 14.12 -5.82 -3.84
C VAL A 24 13.56 -7.03 -3.11
N VAL A 25 12.39 -6.86 -2.52
CA VAL A 25 11.70 -7.90 -1.76
C VAL A 25 10.35 -8.22 -2.41
N ALA A 26 10.06 -9.50 -2.61
CA ALA A 26 8.76 -9.96 -3.05
C ALA A 26 7.92 -10.35 -1.83
N LEU A 27 6.76 -9.74 -1.69
CA LEU A 27 5.91 -9.87 -0.51
C LEU A 27 4.53 -10.40 -0.87
N THR A 28 3.94 -11.15 0.06
CA THR A 28 2.50 -11.42 0.12
C THR A 28 1.97 -10.96 1.45
N TRP A 29 0.69 -10.57 1.53
CA TRP A 29 0.09 -10.13 2.79
C TRP A 29 -1.39 -10.41 2.91
N ARG A 30 -1.86 -10.28 4.14
CA ARG A 30 -3.27 -10.10 4.49
C ARG A 30 -3.39 -8.88 5.38
N LEU A 31 -4.23 -7.95 4.97
CA LEU A 31 -4.56 -6.74 5.70
C LEU A 31 -5.95 -6.87 6.31
N SER A 32 -6.08 -6.53 7.57
CA SER A 32 -7.35 -6.51 8.30
C SER A 32 -7.43 -5.30 9.22
N ASP A 33 -8.65 -4.96 9.61
CA ASP A 33 -8.89 -3.93 10.62
C ASP A 33 -8.63 -4.43 12.05
N ALA A 34 -8.85 -3.55 13.03
CA ALA A 34 -8.70 -3.88 14.46
C ALA A 34 -9.65 -5.00 14.92
N GLN A 35 -10.77 -5.19 14.24
CA GLN A 35 -11.77 -6.23 14.50
C GLN A 35 -11.46 -7.55 13.78
N SER A 36 -10.34 -7.63 13.06
CA SER A 36 -9.92 -8.77 12.23
C SER A 36 -10.81 -9.01 11.00
N GLN A 37 -11.54 -7.98 10.56
CA GLN A 37 -12.24 -8.03 9.30
C GLN A 37 -11.22 -7.83 8.16
N ALA A 38 -11.22 -8.73 7.18
CA ALA A 38 -10.33 -8.64 6.04
C ALA A 38 -10.63 -7.39 5.20
N ILE A 39 -9.59 -6.61 4.92
CA ILE A 39 -9.64 -5.44 4.05
C ILE A 39 -9.05 -5.81 2.68
N ASP A 40 -7.85 -6.43 2.69
CA ASP A 40 -7.13 -6.80 1.48
C ASP A 40 -6.32 -8.08 1.67
N GLU A 41 -6.10 -8.79 0.57
CA GLU A 41 -5.23 -9.96 0.51
C GLU A 41 -4.43 -9.95 -0.80
N LEU A 42 -3.12 -9.82 -0.67
CA LEU A 42 -2.17 -10.00 -1.77
C LEU A 42 -1.66 -11.44 -1.74
N ALA A 43 -2.27 -12.31 -2.54
CA ALA A 43 -1.92 -13.74 -2.61
C ALA A 43 -0.74 -14.00 -3.56
N ASP A 44 -0.65 -13.25 -4.66
CA ASP A 44 0.45 -13.33 -5.62
C ASP A 44 1.57 -12.38 -5.19
N PRO A 45 2.86 -12.84 -5.15
CA PRO A 45 3.96 -11.99 -4.73
C PRO A 45 4.14 -10.77 -5.63
N ILE A 46 4.25 -9.59 -5.03
CA ILE A 46 4.63 -8.34 -5.70
C ILE A 46 5.97 -7.88 -5.16
N GLU A 47 6.80 -7.33 -6.06
CA GLU A 47 8.11 -6.80 -5.74
C GLU A 47 8.01 -5.35 -5.26
N PHE A 48 8.82 -5.02 -4.24
CA PHE A 48 8.96 -3.69 -3.66
C PHE A 48 10.45 -3.38 -3.44
N PHE A 49 10.83 -2.13 -3.66
CA PHE A 49 12.17 -1.65 -3.37
C PHE A 49 12.33 -1.41 -1.86
N PHE A 50 13.32 -2.07 -1.27
CA PHE A 50 13.67 -1.90 0.14
C PHE A 50 14.76 -0.85 0.30
N GLY A 51 14.43 0.25 0.94
CA GLY A 51 15.32 1.40 1.11
C GLY A 51 14.90 2.65 0.37
N GLY A 52 13.69 2.65 -0.20
CA GLY A 52 13.05 3.78 -0.88
C GLY A 52 11.67 4.12 -0.34
N ASP A 53 10.76 4.49 -1.22
CA ASP A 53 9.41 4.93 -0.86
C ASP A 53 8.32 3.88 -1.14
N ASP A 54 8.69 2.68 -1.59
CA ASP A 54 7.73 1.63 -1.95
C ASP A 54 7.05 1.00 -0.73
N LEU A 55 7.71 0.99 0.42
CA LEU A 55 7.26 0.32 1.65
C LEU A 55 6.97 1.31 2.77
N LEU A 56 5.99 0.99 3.60
CA LEU A 56 5.76 1.74 4.84
C LEU A 56 6.96 1.60 5.78
N PRO A 57 7.37 2.66 6.49
CA PRO A 57 8.55 2.64 7.36
C PRO A 57 8.56 1.51 8.40
N LYS A 58 7.39 1.20 8.99
CA LYS A 58 7.27 0.09 9.95
C LYS A 58 7.44 -1.29 9.30
N VAL A 59 7.04 -1.43 8.04
CA VAL A 59 7.27 -2.66 7.27
C VAL A 59 8.76 -2.82 7.00
N GLU A 60 9.43 -1.77 6.55
CA GLU A 60 10.89 -1.79 6.36
C GLU A 60 11.64 -2.15 7.64
N GLU A 61 11.27 -1.54 8.77
CA GLU A 61 11.90 -1.84 10.07
C GLU A 61 11.78 -3.33 10.44
N ALA A 62 10.61 -3.92 10.19
CA ALA A 62 10.35 -5.32 10.49
C ALA A 62 11.08 -6.29 9.55
N LEU A 63 11.30 -5.90 8.30
CA LEU A 63 11.95 -6.71 7.28
C LEU A 63 13.49 -6.66 7.36
N ALA A 64 14.07 -5.62 7.94
CA ALA A 64 15.52 -5.41 7.97
C ALA A 64 16.25 -6.62 8.60
N GLY A 65 17.21 -7.19 7.87
CA GLY A 65 18.03 -8.32 8.33
C GLY A 65 17.31 -9.67 8.31
N GLN A 66 16.09 -9.74 7.81
CA GLN A 66 15.34 -10.99 7.62
C GLN A 66 15.70 -11.64 6.29
N ASP A 67 15.17 -12.83 6.02
CA ASP A 67 15.40 -13.60 4.80
C ASP A 67 14.09 -14.14 4.19
N VAL A 68 14.21 -14.87 3.11
CA VAL A 68 13.09 -15.53 2.44
C VAL A 68 12.39 -16.52 3.39
N GLY A 69 11.07 -16.44 3.45
CA GLY A 69 10.23 -17.26 4.34
C GLY A 69 9.92 -16.60 5.68
N PHE A 70 10.49 -15.40 5.95
CA PHE A 70 10.13 -14.65 7.14
C PHE A 70 8.65 -14.25 7.12
N GLU A 71 7.98 -14.48 8.24
CA GLU A 71 6.59 -14.08 8.46
C GLU A 71 6.47 -13.19 9.68
N THR A 72 5.65 -12.17 9.62
CA THR A 72 5.41 -11.28 10.75
C THR A 72 3.99 -10.75 10.76
N HIS A 73 3.53 -10.36 11.96
CA HIS A 73 2.27 -9.68 12.18
C HIS A 73 2.58 -8.29 12.73
N LEU A 74 2.23 -7.27 11.96
CA LEU A 74 2.42 -5.88 12.34
C LEU A 74 1.08 -5.26 12.73
N HIS A 75 1.13 -4.46 13.80
CA HIS A 75 0.05 -3.57 14.17
C HIS A 75 0.42 -2.16 13.72
N LEU A 76 -0.36 -1.62 12.82
CA LEU A 76 -0.13 -0.31 12.20
C LEU A 76 -1.18 0.65 12.74
N GLU A 77 -0.75 1.57 13.59
CA GLU A 77 -1.59 2.71 13.97
C GLU A 77 -1.74 3.65 12.78
N PRO A 78 -2.78 4.49 12.72
CA PRO A 78 -3.04 5.38 11.58
C PRO A 78 -1.81 6.19 11.16
N GLU A 79 -1.09 6.77 12.13
CA GLU A 79 0.12 7.58 11.91
C GLU A 79 1.28 6.83 11.24
N HIS A 80 1.29 5.49 11.32
CA HIS A 80 2.30 4.62 10.72
C HIS A 80 1.82 3.90 9.46
N ALA A 81 0.59 4.18 9.03
CA ALA A 81 -0.05 3.59 7.85
C ALA A 81 -0.50 4.70 6.88
N PHE A 82 -1.78 5.01 6.87
CA PHE A 82 -2.40 5.93 5.92
C PHE A 82 -2.78 7.29 6.54
N GLY A 83 -2.22 7.62 7.69
CA GLY A 83 -2.44 8.86 8.40
C GLY A 83 -3.75 8.91 9.17
N GLU A 84 -3.88 9.95 9.99
CA GLU A 84 -5.10 10.24 10.74
C GLU A 84 -6.21 10.74 9.81
N TYR A 85 -7.46 10.46 10.19
CA TYR A 85 -8.61 11.01 9.48
C TYR A 85 -8.74 12.52 9.73
N VAL A 86 -8.73 13.30 8.66
CA VAL A 86 -8.78 14.76 8.69
C VAL A 86 -10.15 15.25 8.26
N SER A 87 -11.01 15.60 9.22
CA SER A 87 -12.40 16.03 8.96
C SER A 87 -12.50 17.28 8.06
N THR A 88 -11.47 18.10 8.00
CA THR A 88 -11.43 19.28 7.11
C THR A 88 -11.19 18.96 5.65
N LEU A 89 -10.88 17.70 5.31
CA LEU A 89 -10.82 17.19 3.93
C LEU A 89 -12.19 16.71 3.42
N VAL A 90 -13.24 16.81 4.24
CA VAL A 90 -14.61 16.56 3.79
C VAL A 90 -15.26 17.87 3.35
N CYS A 91 -15.79 17.89 2.15
CA CYS A 91 -16.45 19.08 1.59
C CYS A 91 -17.80 18.77 0.94
N PHE A 92 -18.57 19.82 0.78
CA PHE A 92 -19.91 19.79 0.20
C PHE A 92 -19.89 20.64 -1.07
N GLU A 93 -20.13 20.04 -2.21
CA GLU A 93 -20.16 20.74 -3.50
C GLU A 93 -21.54 20.63 -4.16
N ASP A 94 -21.88 21.61 -5.01
CA ASP A 94 -23.17 21.65 -5.69
C ASP A 94 -23.35 20.40 -6.58
N ARG A 95 -24.48 19.75 -6.46
CA ARG A 95 -24.85 18.57 -7.24
C ARG A 95 -24.75 18.80 -8.74
N ALA A 96 -24.99 20.04 -9.20
CA ALA A 96 -24.93 20.42 -10.61
C ALA A 96 -23.52 20.36 -11.23
N LEU A 97 -22.47 20.32 -10.37
CA LEU A 97 -21.08 20.20 -10.83
C LEU A 97 -20.69 18.77 -11.21
N PHE A 98 -21.51 17.80 -10.91
CA PHE A 98 -21.24 16.37 -11.11
C PHE A 98 -22.11 15.77 -12.20
N PRO A 99 -21.67 14.66 -12.80
CA PRO A 99 -22.50 13.87 -13.71
C PRO A 99 -23.84 13.45 -13.08
N THR A 100 -24.84 13.21 -13.90
CA THR A 100 -26.18 12.79 -13.43
C THR A 100 -26.12 11.48 -12.65
N GLU A 101 -25.19 10.60 -13.05
CA GLU A 101 -25.00 9.25 -12.50
C GLU A 101 -24.14 9.21 -11.25
N VAL A 102 -23.70 10.38 -10.70
CA VAL A 102 -22.82 10.38 -9.50
C VAL A 102 -23.48 9.58 -8.36
N ALA A 103 -22.70 8.69 -7.78
CA ALA A 103 -23.12 7.78 -6.73
C ALA A 103 -22.03 7.65 -5.65
N PRO A 104 -22.39 7.29 -4.43
CA PRO A 104 -21.41 6.97 -3.38
C PRO A 104 -20.40 5.91 -3.84
N GLY A 105 -19.12 6.12 -3.51
CA GLY A 105 -18.00 5.29 -3.92
C GLY A 105 -17.32 5.72 -5.22
N MET A 106 -17.89 6.64 -6.00
CA MET A 106 -17.19 7.23 -7.14
C MET A 106 -16.03 8.10 -6.68
N GLN A 107 -14.96 8.10 -7.48
CA GLN A 107 -13.76 8.88 -7.21
C GLN A 107 -13.53 9.94 -8.30
N PHE A 108 -13.00 11.08 -7.90
CA PHE A 108 -12.65 12.19 -8.76
C PHE A 108 -11.24 12.68 -8.45
N GLU A 109 -10.43 12.84 -9.48
CA GLU A 109 -9.15 13.52 -9.38
C GLU A 109 -9.38 15.03 -9.28
N GLY A 110 -9.15 15.59 -8.11
CA GLY A 110 -9.41 16.98 -7.81
C GLY A 110 -10.89 17.33 -7.64
N LEU A 111 -11.14 18.58 -7.29
CA LEU A 111 -12.50 19.11 -7.21
C LEU A 111 -13.01 19.52 -8.60
N PRO A 112 -14.31 19.33 -8.89
CA PRO A 112 -14.89 19.75 -10.16
C PRO A 112 -14.74 21.26 -10.37
N ALA A 113 -14.66 21.67 -11.65
CA ALA A 113 -14.59 23.08 -12.00
C ALA A 113 -15.85 23.82 -11.52
N GLY A 114 -15.66 24.89 -10.79
CA GLY A 114 -16.75 25.66 -10.17
C GLY A 114 -16.94 25.36 -8.67
N SER A 115 -16.19 24.42 -8.10
CA SER A 115 -16.17 24.19 -6.65
C SER A 115 -15.79 25.44 -5.88
N VAL A 116 -16.51 25.70 -4.79
CA VAL A 116 -16.39 26.93 -4.00
C VAL A 116 -15.74 26.69 -2.63
N THR A 117 -15.53 25.46 -2.21
CA THR A 117 -14.95 25.16 -0.90
C THR A 117 -13.49 25.58 -0.85
N PRO A 118 -13.14 26.56 0.00
CA PRO A 118 -11.77 27.04 0.09
C PRO A 118 -10.87 26.05 0.87
N GLY A 119 -9.57 26.04 0.54
CA GLY A 119 -8.55 25.30 1.29
C GLY A 119 -8.48 23.81 0.98
N MET A 120 -9.28 23.32 0.05
CA MET A 120 -9.20 21.92 -0.39
C MET A 120 -8.06 21.70 -1.39
N PRO A 121 -7.25 20.64 -1.24
CA PRO A 121 -6.23 20.27 -2.22
C PRO A 121 -6.85 20.04 -3.61
N ARG A 122 -6.22 20.60 -4.65
CA ARG A 122 -6.75 20.46 -6.02
C ARG A 122 -6.33 19.18 -6.73
N ASP A 123 -5.26 18.58 -6.24
CA ASP A 123 -4.64 17.39 -6.85
C ASP A 123 -4.87 16.12 -6.00
N ALA A 124 -5.79 16.19 -5.02
CA ALA A 124 -6.16 15.03 -4.21
C ALA A 124 -7.23 14.19 -4.90
N LEU A 125 -7.25 12.91 -4.58
CA LEU A 125 -8.33 12.00 -4.96
C LEU A 125 -9.49 12.19 -3.97
N TYR A 126 -10.68 12.47 -4.49
CA TYR A 126 -11.89 12.64 -3.68
C TYR A 126 -12.86 11.49 -3.90
N THR A 127 -13.30 10.88 -2.82
CA THR A 127 -14.33 9.84 -2.85
C THR A 127 -15.69 10.43 -2.51
N VAL A 128 -16.70 10.14 -3.33
CA VAL A 128 -18.09 10.50 -3.02
C VAL A 128 -18.57 9.61 -1.87
N THR A 129 -18.92 10.22 -0.74
CA THR A 129 -19.47 9.50 0.42
C THR A 129 -20.99 9.51 0.43
N GLU A 130 -21.61 10.65 0.09
CA GLU A 130 -23.05 10.81 0.06
C GLU A 130 -23.49 11.69 -1.13
N VAL A 131 -24.71 11.42 -1.65
CA VAL A 131 -25.32 12.20 -2.71
C VAL A 131 -26.70 12.66 -2.26
N PHE A 132 -26.88 13.96 -2.16
CA PHE A 132 -28.12 14.63 -1.84
C PHE A 132 -28.74 15.31 -3.07
N PRO A 133 -30.00 15.71 -3.06
CA PRO A 133 -30.63 16.37 -4.19
C PRO A 133 -29.94 17.67 -4.65
N GLN A 134 -29.31 18.40 -3.72
CA GLN A 134 -28.71 19.70 -3.98
C GLN A 134 -27.18 19.70 -3.85
N HIS A 135 -26.59 18.73 -3.19
CA HIS A 135 -25.16 18.66 -2.96
C HIS A 135 -24.63 17.23 -2.94
N VAL A 136 -23.33 17.10 -3.16
CA VAL A 136 -22.54 15.87 -3.06
C VAL A 136 -21.52 16.06 -1.96
N VAL A 137 -21.34 15.06 -1.11
CA VAL A 137 -20.30 15.04 -0.09
C VAL A 137 -19.09 14.31 -0.64
N LEU A 138 -17.95 14.98 -0.58
CA LEU A 138 -16.65 14.46 -1.02
C LEU A 138 -15.73 14.34 0.18
N ASP A 139 -15.02 13.24 0.24
CA ASP A 139 -13.97 12.97 1.23
C ASP A 139 -12.62 12.84 0.51
N GLY A 140 -11.68 13.71 0.85
CA GLY A 140 -10.32 13.71 0.33
C GLY A 140 -9.33 12.93 1.22
N ASN A 141 -9.81 12.22 2.24
CA ASN A 141 -8.98 11.31 3.01
C ASN A 141 -8.70 10.02 2.23
N HIS A 142 -7.56 9.40 2.51
CA HIS A 142 -7.33 8.03 2.08
C HIS A 142 -8.42 7.11 2.65
N PRO A 143 -8.93 6.10 1.92
CA PRO A 143 -10.00 5.20 2.40
C PRO A 143 -9.69 4.49 3.71
N LEU A 144 -8.41 4.27 4.01
CA LEU A 144 -7.93 3.64 5.25
C LEU A 144 -7.41 4.63 6.30
N ALA A 145 -7.53 5.95 6.07
CA ALA A 145 -7.10 6.95 7.04
C ALA A 145 -7.89 6.83 8.35
N GLY A 146 -7.22 7.03 9.48
CA GLY A 146 -7.78 6.91 10.82
C GLY A 146 -8.05 5.47 11.28
N MET A 147 -7.69 4.47 10.47
CA MET A 147 -7.88 3.06 10.83
C MET A 147 -6.60 2.44 11.39
N ALA A 148 -6.71 1.78 12.53
CA ALA A 148 -5.67 0.88 13.01
C ALA A 148 -5.76 -0.44 12.24
N LEU A 149 -4.64 -0.86 11.65
CA LEU A 149 -4.58 -2.00 10.73
C LEU A 149 -3.72 -3.13 11.31
N ARG A 150 -4.03 -4.35 10.92
CA ARG A 150 -3.23 -5.54 11.19
C ARG A 150 -2.76 -6.12 9.86
N LEU A 151 -1.45 -6.12 9.68
CA LEU A 151 -0.79 -6.64 8.51
C LEU A 151 -0.10 -7.96 8.84
N HIS A 152 -0.52 -9.05 8.23
CA HIS A 152 0.21 -10.31 8.21
C HIS A 152 1.00 -10.38 6.91
N LEU A 153 2.31 -10.40 7.02
CA LEU A 153 3.26 -10.24 5.91
C LEU A 153 4.16 -11.47 5.81
N THR A 154 4.44 -11.93 4.58
CA THR A 154 5.38 -13.01 4.30
C THR A 154 6.35 -12.61 3.20
N VAL A 155 7.66 -12.81 3.43
CA VAL A 155 8.71 -12.63 2.42
C VAL A 155 8.77 -13.85 1.52
N ARG A 156 8.57 -13.65 0.22
CA ARG A 156 8.56 -14.71 -0.79
C ARG A 156 9.87 -14.82 -1.55
N ASP A 157 10.53 -13.69 -1.79
CA ASP A 157 11.82 -13.65 -2.47
C ASP A 157 12.60 -12.39 -2.05
N VAL A 158 13.92 -12.45 -2.19
CA VAL A 158 14.84 -11.32 -1.98
C VAL A 158 15.88 -11.36 -3.09
N ARG A 159 16.04 -10.26 -3.82
CA ARG A 159 17.04 -10.12 -4.88
C ARG A 159 17.80 -8.81 -4.80
N GLU A 160 18.96 -8.76 -5.43
CA GLU A 160 19.69 -7.51 -5.61
C GLU A 160 18.86 -6.52 -6.44
N ALA A 161 18.92 -5.26 -6.05
CA ALA A 161 18.33 -4.18 -6.82
C ALA A 161 19.22 -3.84 -8.02
N THR A 162 18.62 -3.58 -9.17
CA THR A 162 19.31 -3.10 -10.35
C THR A 162 19.73 -1.64 -10.19
N ALA A 163 20.73 -1.20 -11.01
CA ALA A 163 21.16 0.19 -10.98
C ALA A 163 20.01 1.19 -11.28
N ALA A 164 19.08 0.81 -12.14
CA ALA A 164 17.92 1.65 -12.49
C ALA A 164 16.93 1.76 -11.32
N GLU A 165 16.69 0.67 -10.59
CA GLU A 165 15.82 0.65 -9.40
C GLU A 165 16.45 1.46 -8.25
N ILE A 166 17.76 1.36 -8.07
CA ILE A 166 18.50 2.16 -7.08
C ILE A 166 18.41 3.67 -7.42
N GLU A 167 18.58 4.03 -8.69
CA GLU A 167 18.49 5.43 -9.14
C GLU A 167 17.04 5.96 -9.00
N ALA A 168 16.04 5.12 -9.29
CA ALA A 168 14.64 5.48 -9.14
C ALA A 168 14.16 5.45 -7.66
N GLY A 169 14.82 4.68 -6.78
CA GLY A 169 14.38 4.42 -5.42
C GLY A 169 13.08 3.62 -5.33
N SER A 170 12.70 2.93 -6.41
CA SER A 170 11.43 2.22 -6.55
C SER A 170 11.53 1.17 -7.67
N VAL A 171 10.70 0.13 -7.57
CA VAL A 171 10.41 -0.80 -8.68
C VAL A 171 9.18 -0.40 -9.49
N GLY A 172 8.55 0.75 -9.17
CA GLY A 172 7.33 1.23 -9.80
C GLY A 172 6.04 0.65 -9.20
N SER A 173 6.15 -0.01 -8.05
CA SER A 173 5.00 -0.49 -7.27
C SER A 173 5.17 -0.03 -5.83
N SER A 174 4.20 0.68 -5.27
CA SER A 174 4.20 0.99 -3.84
C SER A 174 3.07 0.26 -3.11
N VAL A 175 3.23 0.04 -1.80
CA VAL A 175 2.18 -0.56 -0.96
C VAL A 175 0.92 0.31 -1.00
N VAL A 176 1.09 1.62 -1.04
CA VAL A 176 -0.03 2.57 -1.11
C VAL A 176 -0.78 2.40 -2.42
N ASP A 177 -0.07 2.37 -3.58
CA ASP A 177 -0.70 2.19 -4.89
C ASP A 177 -1.43 0.86 -5.02
N VAL A 178 -0.87 -0.22 -4.46
CA VAL A 178 -1.50 -1.54 -4.50
C VAL A 178 -2.79 -1.57 -3.69
N LEU A 179 -2.84 -0.85 -2.56
CA LEU A 179 -4.02 -0.76 -1.70
C LEU A 179 -5.07 0.25 -2.21
N ASP A 180 -4.68 1.25 -3.01
CA ASP A 180 -5.61 2.21 -3.63
C ASP A 180 -6.47 1.59 -4.75
N VAL A 181 -6.01 0.50 -5.36
CA VAL A 181 -6.74 -0.21 -6.43
C VAL A 181 -7.90 -1.05 -5.90
N LEU A 182 -8.06 -1.16 -4.58
CA LEU A 182 -9.15 -1.95 -4.00
C LEU A 182 -10.51 -1.38 -4.41
N PRO A 183 -11.38 -2.19 -5.05
CA PRO A 183 -12.76 -1.78 -5.27
C PRO A 183 -13.42 -1.60 -3.91
N THR A 184 -13.84 -0.38 -3.60
CA THR A 184 -14.68 -0.07 -2.45
C THR A 184 -16.05 -0.72 -2.59
N ALA A 185 -16.09 -2.05 -2.59
CA ALA A 185 -17.28 -2.85 -2.60
C ALA A 185 -17.51 -3.40 -1.20
N HIS A 186 -17.95 -2.54 -0.29
CA HIS A 186 -18.80 -3.02 0.81
C HIS A 186 -19.63 -1.84 1.31
N GLY A 187 -20.84 -1.77 0.78
CA GLY A 187 -21.89 -1.01 1.44
C GLY A 187 -22.05 -1.55 2.85
N ILE A 188 -21.72 -0.73 3.80
CA ILE A 188 -22.05 -0.99 5.21
C ILE A 188 -23.54 -0.72 5.35
N HIS A 189 -24.27 -1.77 5.70
CA HIS A 189 -25.66 -1.67 6.13
C HIS A 189 -25.78 -1.02 7.51
#